data_cdd0a2e6027368115a62a355dc02eff4
#
_entry.id   cdd0a2e6027368115a62a355dc02eff4
#
_cell.length_a   1.000
_cell.length_b   1.000
_cell.length_c   1.000
_cell.angle_alpha   90.00
_cell.angle_beta   90.00
_cell.angle_gamma   90.00
#
_symmetry.space_group_name_H-M   'P 1'
#
loop_
_entity.id
_entity.type
_entity.pdbx_description
1 polymer ?
#
loop_
_entity_poly.entity_id
_entity_poly.type
_entity_poly.pdbx_seq_one_letter_code
_entity_poly.pdbx_strand_id
1 'polypeptide(L)' 'MKEQILNYLREHPESRKRDIAYHLKIWQCDTMFLASMCELEQEGRIKSTYHRIPENMEFYDTFSVTGA' A
#
# COMPACT_ATOMS: atom_id res chain seq x y z
N MET A 1 -5.22 6.49 -10.93
CA MET A 1 -5.09 6.05 -9.53
C MET A 1 -3.66 5.65 -9.14
N LYS A 2 -2.92 5.02 -10.01
CA LYS A 2 -1.53 4.62 -9.70
C LYS A 2 -0.65 5.79 -9.26
N GLU A 3 -0.75 6.91 -9.95
CA GLU A 3 0.06 8.09 -9.62
C GLU A 3 -0.26 8.62 -8.22
N GLN A 4 -1.53 8.62 -7.86
CA GLN A 4 -1.95 9.08 -6.53
C GLN A 4 -1.40 8.18 -5.43
N ILE A 5 -1.38 6.87 -5.66
CA ILE A 5 -0.82 5.91 -4.73
C ILE A 5 0.68 6.15 -4.57
N LEU A 6 1.39 6.30 -5.67
CA LEU A 6 2.83 6.52 -5.66
C LEU A 6 3.19 7.83 -4.96
N ASN A 7 2.46 8.90 -5.23
CA ASN A 7 2.71 10.19 -4.60
C ASN A 7 2.51 10.12 -3.09
N TYR A 8 1.45 9.44 -2.66
CA TYR A 8 1.21 9.26 -1.23
C TYR A 8 2.34 8.48 -0.56
N LEU A 9 2.77 7.38 -1.19
CA LEU A 9 3.81 6.53 -0.62
C LEU A 9 5.18 7.19 -0.59
N ARG A 10 5.45 8.11 -1.51
CA ARG A 10 6.69 8.87 -1.48
C ARG A 10 6.77 9.76 -0.24
N GLU A 11 5.63 10.32 0.16
CA GLU A 11 5.57 11.18 1.33
C GLU A 11 5.37 10.40 2.63
N HIS A 12 4.72 9.23 2.53
CA HIS A 12 4.38 8.41 3.68
C HIS A 12 4.80 6.97 3.45
N PRO A 13 6.10 6.68 3.53
CA PRO A 13 6.57 5.30 3.35
C PRO A 13 6.06 4.39 4.46
N GLU A 14 5.99 3.12 4.16
CA GLU A 14 5.52 2.10 5.09
C GLU A 14 4.07 2.34 5.55
N SER A 15 3.21 2.74 4.61
CA SER A 15 1.79 2.92 4.88
C SER A 15 1.02 1.64 4.63
N ARG A 16 -0.02 1.43 5.43
CA ARG A 16 -0.93 0.31 5.22
C ARG A 16 -1.89 0.62 4.07
N LYS A 17 -2.45 -0.43 3.49
CA LYS A 17 -3.43 -0.29 2.40
C LYS A 17 -4.59 0.62 2.80
N ARG A 18 -5.09 0.45 4.01
CA ARG A 18 -6.21 1.26 4.49
C ARG A 18 -5.85 2.74 4.60
N ASP A 19 -4.60 3.05 4.95
CA ASP A 19 -4.15 4.44 5.05
C ASP A 19 -4.11 5.10 3.68
N ILE A 20 -3.64 4.36 2.69
CA ILE A 20 -3.60 4.85 1.31
C ILE A 20 -5.02 5.10 0.81
N ALA A 21 -5.90 4.13 1.03
CA ALA A 21 -7.29 4.24 0.60
C ALA A 21 -8.00 5.40 1.29
N TYR A 22 -7.76 5.58 2.58
CA TYR A 22 -8.33 6.69 3.32
C TYR A 22 -7.92 8.04 2.74
N HIS A 23 -6.63 8.15 2.42
CA HIS A 23 -6.11 9.38 1.81
C HIS A 23 -6.78 9.66 0.47
N LEU A 24 -7.04 8.62 -0.31
CA LEU A 24 -7.69 8.75 -1.62
C LEU A 24 -9.21 8.83 -1.52
N LYS A 25 -9.75 8.73 -0.30
CA LYS A 25 -11.20 8.79 -0.03
C LYS A 25 -11.96 7.68 -0.73
N ILE A 26 -11.39 6.48 -0.73
CA ILE A 26 -12.02 5.29 -1.31
C ILE A 26 -11.95 4.16 -0.28
N TRP A 27 -12.71 3.10 -0.54
CA TRP A 27 -12.69 1.92 0.32
C TRP A 27 -11.43 1.11 0.08
N GLN A 28 -10.88 0.54 1.14
CA GLN A 28 -9.69 -0.32 1.03
C GLN A 28 -9.95 -1.59 0.21
N CYS A 29 -11.21 -1.97 0.05
CA CYS A 29 -11.59 -3.13 -0.75
C CYS A 29 -12.11 -2.74 -2.14
N ASP A 30 -11.94 -1.48 -2.54
CA ASP A 30 -12.34 -1.02 -3.86
C ASP A 30 -11.56 -1.78 -4.94
N THR A 31 -12.30 -2.30 -5.94
CA THR A 31 -11.71 -3.14 -6.98
C THR A 31 -10.63 -2.42 -7.77
N MET A 32 -10.87 -1.18 -8.13
CA MET A 32 -9.90 -0.38 -8.89
C MET A 32 -8.64 -0.12 -8.07
N PHE A 33 -8.82 0.16 -6.79
CA PHE A 33 -7.70 0.38 -5.90
C PHE A 33 -6.85 -0.88 -5.76
N LEU A 34 -7.49 -2.02 -5.51
CA LEU A 34 -6.78 -3.29 -5.36
C LEU A 34 -6.06 -3.68 -6.64
N ALA A 35 -6.70 -3.47 -7.79
CA ALA A 35 -6.06 -3.75 -9.08
C ALA A 35 -4.84 -2.86 -9.29
N SER A 36 -4.96 -1.58 -8.96
CA SER A 36 -3.85 -0.64 -9.10
C SER A 36 -2.68 -1.01 -8.20
N MET A 37 -2.96 -1.39 -6.95
CA MET A 37 -1.93 -1.83 -6.02
C MET A 37 -1.22 -3.06 -6.55
N CYS A 38 -1.99 -4.05 -7.02
CA CYS A 38 -1.43 -5.28 -7.57
C CYS A 38 -0.53 -5.00 -8.78
N GLU A 39 -1.00 -4.15 -9.70
CA GLU A 39 -0.22 -3.80 -10.88
C GLU A 39 1.08 -3.09 -10.52
N LEU A 40 1.04 -2.18 -9.55
CA LEU A 40 2.24 -1.48 -9.11
C LEU A 40 3.26 -2.45 -8.51
N GLU A 41 2.80 -3.45 -7.75
CA GLU A 41 3.67 -4.48 -7.22
C GLU A 41 4.29 -5.32 -8.35
N GLN A 42 3.47 -5.73 -9.30
CA GLN A 42 3.93 -6.53 -10.44
C GLN A 42 4.93 -5.79 -11.29
N GLU A 43 4.76 -4.49 -11.42
CA GLU A 43 5.68 -3.62 -12.16
C GLU A 43 6.96 -3.35 -11.38
N GLY A 44 7.01 -3.74 -10.12
CA GLY A 44 8.15 -3.49 -9.27
C GLY A 44 8.28 -2.03 -8.82
N ARG A 45 7.20 -1.27 -8.88
CA ARG A 45 7.21 0.14 -8.51
C ARG A 45 6.93 0.37 -7.03
N ILE A 46 6.27 -0.60 -6.39
CA ILE A 46 6.08 -0.60 -4.93
C ILE A 46 6.42 -1.99 -4.40
N LYS A 47 6.72 -2.05 -3.12
CA LYS A 47 6.99 -3.31 -2.43
C LYS A 47 6.17 -3.36 -1.16
N SER A 48 5.82 -4.58 -0.74
CA SER A 48 5.16 -4.78 0.54
C SER A 48 6.15 -5.38 1.54
N THR A 49 5.97 -5.02 2.80
CA THR A 49 6.76 -5.57 3.90
C THR A 49 5.80 -6.17 4.91
N TYR A 50 6.05 -7.43 5.26
CA TYR A 50 5.22 -8.17 6.20
C TYR A 50 5.64 -7.84 7.62
N HIS A 51 4.67 -7.51 8.46
CA HIS A 51 4.90 -7.24 9.88
C HIS A 51 4.03 -8.15 10.72
N ARG A 52 4.61 -8.75 11.73
CA ARG A 52 3.90 -9.62 12.64
C ARG A 52 3.92 -9.02 14.04
N ILE A 53 2.77 -9.05 14.69
CA ILE A 53 2.63 -8.61 16.07
C ILE A 53 2.60 -9.87 16.94
N PRO A 54 3.70 -10.22 17.63
CA PRO A 54 3.76 -11.50 18.36
C PRO A 54 2.82 -11.61 19.54
N GLU A 55 2.40 -10.48 20.09
CA GLU A 55 1.58 -10.47 21.30
C GLU A 55 0.15 -10.97 21.05
N ASN A 56 -0.41 -10.73 19.85
CA ASN A 56 -1.78 -11.10 19.55
C ASN A 56 -1.90 -11.94 18.30
N MET A 57 -0.79 -12.40 17.74
CA MET A 57 -0.76 -13.24 16.54
C MET A 57 -1.32 -12.54 15.29
N GLU A 58 -1.47 -11.23 15.33
CA GLU A 58 -1.91 -10.47 14.18
C GLU A 58 -0.73 -10.14 13.27
N PHE A 59 -1.05 -9.84 12.03
CA PHE A 59 -0.06 -9.42 11.06
C PHE A 59 -0.65 -8.35 10.14
N TYR A 60 0.22 -7.58 9.52
CA TYR A 60 -0.19 -6.57 8.57
C TYR A 60 0.94 -6.33 7.58
N ASP A 61 0.57 -5.76 6.43
CA ASP A 61 1.52 -5.38 5.39
C ASP A 61 1.59 -3.87 5.30
N THR A 62 2.80 -3.38 5.04
CA THR A 62 2.99 -1.97 4.70
C THR A 62 3.58 -1.89 3.29
N PHE A 63 3.38 -0.76 2.65
CA PHE A 63 3.80 -0.56 1.27
C PHE A 63 4.71 0.65 1.16
N SER A 64 5.72 0.53 0.31
CA SER A 64 6.68 1.61 0.08
C SER A 64 7.04 1.63 -1.41
N VAL A 65 7.45 2.80 -1.89
CA VAL A 65 7.94 2.94 -3.26
C VAL A 65 9.31 2.28 -3.34
N THR A 66 9.53 1.51 -4.40
CA THR A 66 10.83 0.90 -4.65
C THR A 66 11.73 1.86 -5.40
N GLY A 67 13.03 1.65 -5.22
CA GLY A 67 14.02 2.27 -6.10
C GLY A 67 14.02 3.78 -6.14
N ALA A 68 13.87 4.41 -5.08
CA ALA A 68 14.15 5.86 -5.01
C ALA A 68 14.18 6.56 -6.35
#